data_2c9e2737fc09c63a003ddb99937ed70e
#
_entry.id   2c9e2737fc09c63a003ddb99937ed70e
#
_cell.length_a   1.000
_cell.length_b   1.000
_cell.length_c   1.000
_cell.angle_alpha   90.00
_cell.angle_beta   90.00
_cell.angle_gamma   90.00
#
_symmetry.space_group_name_H-M   'P 1'
#
loop_
_entity.id
_entity.type
_entity.pdbx_description
1 polymer ?
#
loop_
_entity_poly.entity_id
_entity_poly.type
_entity_poly.pdbx_seq_one_letter_code
_entity_poly.pdbx_strand_id
1 'polypeptide(L)'
;MFTDGDGHEANFTDGDLVKATTTLHRNGEKIVESEDDLRSATFPLAQEDSEYTLTTSQVRADTARFRVGTRIDAAWTFRSKTGDTGDVAASVVRFHPDVDLSSTVKAHRPLLMPYEIQGSAAGDNLKSLKVEASYDGGKRWVPAPVVLGKVAVLAPAAGKGITLRATIVDRQGNASKLTFHDAFLGR
;
A
#
# COMPACT_ATOMS: atom_id res chain seq x y z
N MET A 1 -3.02 -2.13 8.74
CA MET A 1 -2.66 -2.00 7.32
C MET A 1 -2.66 -3.33 6.57
N PHE A 2 -2.24 -4.41 7.19
CA PHE A 2 -2.50 -5.74 6.67
C PHE A 2 -3.94 -6.11 6.97
N THR A 3 -4.67 -6.57 5.96
CA THR A 3 -6.06 -7.01 6.09
C THR A 3 -6.22 -8.38 5.46
N ASP A 4 -7.23 -9.14 5.88
CA ASP A 4 -7.64 -10.35 5.16
C ASP A 4 -8.40 -10.00 3.86
N GLY A 5 -8.84 -11.04 3.13
CA GLY A 5 -9.59 -10.87 1.89
C GLY A 5 -10.91 -10.13 2.04
N ASP A 6 -11.52 -10.17 3.22
CA ASP A 6 -12.79 -9.52 3.56
C ASP A 6 -12.60 -8.13 4.18
N GLY A 7 -11.35 -7.70 4.34
CA GLY A 7 -11.00 -6.37 4.81
C GLY A 7 -10.90 -6.23 6.32
N HIS A 8 -10.97 -7.31 7.06
CA HIS A 8 -10.72 -7.26 8.50
C HIS A 8 -9.25 -6.92 8.76
N GLU A 9 -9.03 -6.05 9.72
CA GLU A 9 -7.68 -5.68 10.13
C GLU A 9 -6.98 -6.91 10.72
N ALA A 10 -5.78 -7.21 10.24
CA ALA A 10 -4.99 -8.30 10.79
C ALA A 10 -4.63 -7.98 12.24
N ASN A 11 -5.10 -8.81 13.14
CA ASN A 11 -4.73 -8.72 14.55
C ASN A 11 -3.32 -9.29 14.68
N PHE A 12 -2.32 -8.40 14.77
CA PHE A 12 -0.94 -8.83 15.01
C PHE A 12 -0.82 -9.20 16.50
N THR A 13 -0.74 -10.49 16.75
CA THR A 13 -0.18 -10.97 18.02
C THR A 13 1.31 -10.63 18.05
N ASP A 14 1.84 -10.35 19.23
CA ASP A 14 3.25 -10.05 19.44
C ASP A 14 4.14 -11.06 18.70
N GLY A 15 4.98 -10.55 17.80
CA GLY A 15 5.93 -11.35 17.00
C GLY A 15 5.64 -11.46 15.50
N ASP A 16 4.45 -11.10 15.02
CA ASP A 16 4.13 -11.13 13.58
C ASP A 16 4.67 -9.90 12.83
N LEU A 17 4.93 -8.81 13.53
CA LEU A 17 5.55 -7.60 13.01
C LEU A 17 6.99 -7.52 13.51
N VAL A 18 7.96 -7.60 12.60
CA VAL A 18 9.40 -7.51 12.95
C VAL A 18 9.83 -6.05 13.12
N LYS A 19 9.29 -5.18 12.27
CA LYS A 19 9.65 -3.76 12.27
C LYS A 19 8.49 -2.93 11.72
N ALA A 20 8.17 -1.85 12.43
CA ALA A 20 7.39 -0.74 11.91
C ALA A 20 8.23 0.53 11.98
N THR A 21 8.11 1.40 11.01
CA THR A 21 8.69 2.74 11.03
C THR A 21 7.68 3.69 10.41
N THR A 22 7.35 4.75 11.13
CA THR A 22 6.43 5.79 10.67
C THR A 22 7.13 7.14 10.74
N THR A 23 7.09 7.93 9.65
CA THR A 23 7.64 9.29 9.63
C THR A 23 6.60 10.27 9.14
N LEU A 24 6.61 11.48 9.69
CA LEU A 24 5.84 12.61 9.21
C LEU A 24 6.80 13.71 8.75
N HIS A 25 6.59 14.16 7.52
CA HIS A 25 7.24 15.34 6.95
C HIS A 25 6.23 16.47 6.81
N ARG A 26 6.68 17.71 6.99
CA ARG A 26 5.92 18.93 6.71
C ARG A 26 6.73 19.79 5.75
N ASN A 27 6.13 20.14 4.61
CA ASN A 27 6.78 20.92 3.54
C ASN A 27 8.15 20.34 3.14
N GLY A 28 8.26 18.99 3.14
CA GLY A 28 9.48 18.25 2.82
C GLY A 28 10.46 18.02 3.97
N GLU A 29 10.29 18.69 5.11
CA GLU A 29 11.14 18.52 6.30
C GLU A 29 10.58 17.43 7.23
N LYS A 30 11.44 16.50 7.67
CA LYS A 30 11.06 15.47 8.64
C LYS A 30 10.85 16.07 10.01
N ILE A 31 9.64 15.96 10.56
CA ILE A 31 9.28 16.50 11.89
C ILE A 31 9.11 15.42 12.95
N VAL A 32 8.76 14.21 12.58
CA VAL A 32 8.58 13.09 13.51
C VAL A 32 9.02 11.79 12.86
N GLU A 33 9.60 10.92 13.67
CA GLU A 33 9.85 9.50 13.35
C GLU A 33 9.50 8.65 14.57
N SER A 34 8.80 7.54 14.33
CA SER A 34 8.42 6.56 15.34
C SER A 34 8.70 5.16 14.83
N GLU A 35 9.13 4.26 15.71
CA GLU A 35 9.25 2.83 15.43
C GLU A 35 7.93 2.06 15.61
N ASP A 36 6.82 2.79 15.85
CA ASP A 36 5.49 2.23 15.99
C ASP A 36 4.75 2.15 14.66
N ASP A 37 3.73 1.30 14.61
CA ASP A 37 2.75 1.28 13.55
C ASP A 37 1.77 2.49 13.67
N LEU A 38 0.92 2.67 12.66
CA LEU A 38 -0.01 3.81 12.59
C LEU A 38 -1.21 3.72 13.55
N ARG A 39 -1.35 2.67 14.37
CA ARG A 39 -2.57 2.44 15.14
C ARG A 39 -2.76 3.39 16.32
N SER A 40 -1.68 3.93 16.86
CA SER A 40 -1.72 4.79 18.05
C SER A 40 -0.86 6.05 17.95
N ALA A 41 -0.32 6.36 16.78
CA ALA A 41 0.55 7.51 16.60
C ALA A 41 -0.25 8.82 16.54
N THR A 42 0.13 9.80 17.37
CA THR A 42 -0.40 11.17 17.34
C THR A 42 0.69 12.12 16.89
N PHE A 43 0.39 12.93 15.88
CA PHE A 43 1.35 13.86 15.30
C PHE A 43 0.84 15.31 15.42
N PRO A 44 1.71 16.27 15.82
CA PRO A 44 1.33 17.67 15.89
C PRO A 44 1.14 18.26 14.49
N LEU A 45 0.08 19.02 14.28
CA LEU A 45 -0.14 19.81 13.08
C LEU A 45 0.22 21.29 13.33
N ALA A 46 0.68 21.98 12.29
CA ALA A 46 0.89 23.42 12.32
C ALA A 46 -0.45 24.17 12.31
N GLN A 47 -0.45 25.41 12.82
CA GLN A 47 -1.62 26.29 12.72
C GLN A 47 -1.88 26.70 11.26
N GLU A 48 -0.82 26.82 10.47
CA GLU A 48 -0.88 27.18 9.07
C GLU A 48 -1.17 25.95 8.18
N ASP A 49 -1.92 26.16 7.11
CA ASP A 49 -2.16 25.15 6.10
C ASP A 49 -0.83 24.71 5.47
N SER A 50 -0.45 23.47 5.68
CA SER A 50 0.85 22.91 5.27
C SER A 50 0.66 21.60 4.51
N GLU A 51 1.62 21.29 3.65
CA GLU A 51 1.70 19.98 3.02
C GLU A 51 2.37 19.00 3.99
N TYR A 52 1.72 17.87 4.20
CA TYR A 52 2.25 16.76 4.99
C TYR A 52 2.47 15.54 4.12
N THR A 53 3.56 14.82 4.38
CA THR A 53 3.78 13.47 3.86
C THR A 53 3.98 12.52 5.04
N LEU A 54 2.98 11.67 5.25
CA LEU A 54 3.03 10.57 6.21
C LEU A 54 3.52 9.32 5.50
N THR A 55 4.60 8.72 6.01
CA THR A 55 5.11 7.46 5.47
C THR A 55 5.07 6.38 6.52
N THR A 56 4.86 5.13 6.09
CA THR A 56 5.04 3.97 6.96
C THR A 56 5.69 2.82 6.19
N SER A 57 6.51 2.07 6.89
CA SER A 57 7.04 0.78 6.43
C SER A 57 6.77 -0.25 7.51
N GLN A 58 6.10 -1.34 7.14
CA GLN A 58 5.77 -2.42 8.05
C GLN A 58 6.29 -3.73 7.47
N VAL A 59 7.15 -4.42 8.22
CA VAL A 59 7.80 -5.68 7.83
C VAL A 59 7.30 -6.80 8.72
N ARG A 60 6.80 -7.87 8.11
CA ARG A 60 6.42 -9.11 8.80
C ARG A 60 7.60 -10.04 9.03
N ALA A 61 7.49 -10.88 10.05
CA ALA A 61 8.41 -11.99 10.21
C ALA A 61 8.33 -12.91 8.97
N ASP A 62 9.47 -13.17 8.35
CA ASP A 62 9.57 -14.17 7.28
C ASP A 62 9.50 -15.56 7.94
N THR A 63 8.29 -16.06 8.07
CA THR A 63 8.05 -17.41 8.59
C THR A 63 7.46 -18.28 7.47
N ALA A 64 7.56 -19.58 7.61
CA ALA A 64 6.88 -20.53 6.71
C ALA A 64 5.36 -20.27 6.62
N ARG A 65 4.79 -19.55 7.60
CA ARG A 65 3.39 -19.15 7.67
C ARG A 65 3.06 -17.93 6.79
N PHE A 66 4.01 -16.99 6.62
CA PHE A 66 3.78 -15.73 5.90
C PHE A 66 4.75 -15.59 4.73
N ARG A 67 4.52 -16.37 3.69
CA ARG A 67 5.34 -16.34 2.47
C ARG A 67 5.01 -15.18 1.53
N VAL A 68 3.87 -14.49 1.77
CA VAL A 68 3.37 -13.37 0.99
C VAL A 68 3.05 -12.19 1.90
N GLY A 69 2.95 -10.99 1.32
CA GLY A 69 2.69 -9.79 2.09
C GLY A 69 3.78 -9.52 3.14
N THR A 70 5.04 -9.78 2.80
CA THR A 70 6.17 -9.73 3.72
C THR A 70 6.48 -8.32 4.19
N ARG A 71 6.15 -7.31 3.36
CA ARG A 71 6.34 -5.90 3.68
C ARG A 71 5.31 -5.03 2.95
N ILE A 72 4.86 -3.98 3.62
CA ILE A 72 4.08 -2.90 3.01
C ILE A 72 4.78 -1.58 3.29
N ASP A 73 5.00 -0.78 2.23
CA ASP A 73 5.42 0.59 2.34
C ASP A 73 4.28 1.48 1.84
N ALA A 74 4.00 2.56 2.55
CA ALA A 74 3.00 3.53 2.13
C ALA A 74 3.46 4.95 2.41
N ALA A 75 3.02 5.86 1.54
CA ALA A 75 3.21 7.30 1.70
C ALA A 75 1.92 8.01 1.29
N TRP A 76 1.46 8.94 2.11
CA TRP A 76 0.31 9.79 1.85
C TRP A 76 0.73 11.25 1.93
N THR A 77 0.50 11.99 0.86
CA THR A 77 0.75 13.44 0.79
C THR A 77 -0.59 14.17 0.72
N PHE A 78 -0.83 15.05 1.67
CA PHE A 78 -2.09 15.78 1.86
C PHE A 78 -1.81 17.15 2.47
N ARG A 79 -2.81 18.04 2.45
CA ARG A 79 -2.76 19.33 3.16
C ARG A 79 -3.63 19.27 4.40
N SER A 80 -3.15 19.91 5.46
CA SER A 80 -3.89 20.02 6.73
C SER A 80 -3.32 21.13 7.62
N LYS A 81 -4.10 21.50 8.64
CA LYS A 81 -3.73 22.47 9.69
C LYS A 81 -4.37 22.10 11.02
N THR A 82 -3.92 22.72 12.09
CA THR A 82 -4.58 22.60 13.41
C THR A 82 -6.03 23.09 13.34
N GLY A 83 -6.93 22.29 13.87
CA GLY A 83 -8.37 22.59 13.88
C GLY A 83 -9.13 21.98 12.72
N ASP A 84 -8.48 21.40 11.73
CA ASP A 84 -9.16 20.55 10.75
C ASP A 84 -9.79 19.37 11.48
N THR A 85 -11.04 19.06 11.12
CA THR A 85 -11.81 17.95 11.67
C THR A 85 -12.10 16.94 10.58
N GLY A 86 -12.10 15.66 10.94
CA GLY A 86 -12.37 14.56 10.03
C GLY A 86 -11.12 13.74 9.71
N ASP A 87 -11.29 12.83 8.76
CA ASP A 87 -10.23 11.91 8.34
C ASP A 87 -9.17 12.62 7.48
N VAL A 88 -7.94 12.17 7.61
CA VAL A 88 -6.87 12.59 6.71
C VAL A 88 -7.20 12.16 5.28
N ALA A 89 -6.92 13.02 4.30
CA ALA A 89 -7.14 12.74 2.89
C ALA A 89 -6.14 11.68 2.37
N ALA A 90 -6.32 10.45 2.85
CA ALA A 90 -5.52 9.28 2.51
C ALA A 90 -6.34 8.31 1.67
N SER A 91 -5.67 7.60 0.75
CA SER A 91 -6.30 6.56 -0.05
C SER A 91 -5.47 5.29 -0.01
N VAL A 92 -6.16 4.16 -0.16
CA VAL A 92 -5.53 2.86 -0.31
C VAL A 92 -6.11 2.14 -1.54
N VAL A 93 -5.33 1.24 -2.12
CA VAL A 93 -5.81 0.31 -3.13
C VAL A 93 -5.80 -1.09 -2.57
N ARG A 94 -6.84 -1.85 -2.83
CA ARG A 94 -6.92 -3.29 -2.60
C ARG A 94 -6.88 -4.00 -3.92
N PHE A 95 -5.97 -4.94 -4.06
CA PHE A 95 -5.91 -5.84 -5.21
C PHE A 95 -6.56 -7.17 -4.84
N HIS A 96 -7.36 -7.72 -5.73
CA HIS A 96 -8.08 -8.97 -5.55
C HIS A 96 -7.59 -10.01 -6.57
N PRO A 97 -6.36 -10.56 -6.42
CA PRO A 97 -5.89 -11.63 -7.28
C PRO A 97 -6.67 -12.92 -6.99
N ASP A 98 -7.00 -13.65 -8.05
CA ASP A 98 -7.58 -15.00 -7.92
C ASP A 98 -6.45 -16.00 -7.57
N VAL A 99 -6.17 -16.10 -6.28
CA VAL A 99 -5.14 -16.97 -5.72
C VAL A 99 -5.75 -18.19 -5.03
N ASP A 100 -4.98 -19.26 -4.94
CA ASP A 100 -5.35 -20.42 -4.12
C ASP A 100 -5.09 -20.16 -2.62
N LEU A 101 -5.42 -21.17 -1.77
CA LEU A 101 -5.22 -21.09 -0.31
C LEU A 101 -3.74 -20.89 0.11
N SER A 102 -2.80 -21.11 -0.79
CA SER A 102 -1.37 -20.87 -0.57
C SER A 102 -0.92 -19.50 -1.11
N SER A 103 -1.86 -18.64 -1.49
CA SER A 103 -1.62 -17.34 -2.12
C SER A 103 -0.78 -17.45 -3.39
N THR A 104 -1.03 -18.48 -4.22
CA THR A 104 -0.31 -18.72 -5.46
C THR A 104 -1.21 -18.65 -6.69
N VAL A 105 -0.61 -18.27 -7.83
CA VAL A 105 -1.22 -18.29 -9.17
C VAL A 105 -0.38 -19.14 -10.13
N LYS A 106 -0.97 -19.61 -11.24
CA LYS A 106 -0.21 -20.32 -12.28
C LYS A 106 0.85 -19.39 -12.88
N ALA A 107 2.12 -19.81 -12.79
CA ALA A 107 3.26 -19.05 -13.28
C ALA A 107 3.17 -18.70 -14.78
N HIS A 108 3.77 -17.56 -15.14
CA HIS A 108 3.91 -17.12 -16.53
C HIS A 108 2.58 -16.99 -17.30
N ARG A 109 1.46 -16.73 -16.60
CA ARG A 109 0.15 -16.52 -17.24
C ARG A 109 -0.26 -15.05 -17.10
N PRO A 110 -0.90 -14.46 -18.12
CA PRO A 110 -1.57 -13.17 -17.97
C PRO A 110 -2.63 -13.27 -16.86
N LEU A 111 -2.65 -12.27 -15.98
CA LEU A 111 -3.60 -12.16 -14.89
C LEU A 111 -4.28 -10.79 -14.97
N LEU A 112 -5.61 -10.79 -14.95
CA LEU A 112 -6.44 -9.60 -14.81
C LEU A 112 -6.97 -9.55 -13.38
N MET A 113 -6.43 -8.67 -12.60
CA MET A 113 -6.67 -8.56 -11.17
C MET A 113 -7.63 -7.40 -10.88
N PRO A 114 -8.84 -7.65 -10.36
CA PRO A 114 -9.72 -6.59 -9.88
C PRO A 114 -9.03 -5.76 -8.79
N TYR A 115 -9.43 -4.52 -8.66
CA TYR A 115 -8.97 -3.65 -7.58
C TYR A 115 -10.10 -2.76 -7.07
N GLU A 116 -9.94 -2.26 -5.87
CA GLU A 116 -10.82 -1.29 -5.21
C GLU A 116 -9.98 -0.13 -4.66
N ILE A 117 -10.47 1.10 -4.80
CA ILE A 117 -9.89 2.29 -4.17
C ILE A 117 -10.77 2.69 -3.00
N GLN A 118 -10.15 2.87 -1.84
CA GLN A 118 -10.81 3.32 -0.61
C GLN A 118 -10.16 4.62 -0.14
N GLY A 119 -10.88 5.39 0.68
CA GLY A 119 -10.44 6.67 1.23
C GLY A 119 -10.78 7.85 0.32
N SER A 120 -9.98 8.92 0.36
CA SER A 120 -10.31 10.20 -0.27
C SER A 120 -10.49 10.10 -1.80
N ALA A 121 -9.79 9.18 -2.46
CA ALA A 121 -9.89 8.97 -3.91
C ALA A 121 -10.97 7.94 -4.32
N ALA A 122 -11.84 7.50 -3.40
CA ALA A 122 -12.87 6.53 -3.75
C ALA A 122 -13.90 7.09 -4.74
N GLY A 123 -14.47 6.21 -5.57
CA GLY A 123 -15.53 6.56 -6.53
C GLY A 123 -15.10 7.61 -7.55
N ASP A 124 -15.97 8.61 -7.75
CA ASP A 124 -15.75 9.67 -8.74
C ASP A 124 -14.64 10.65 -8.37
N ASN A 125 -14.12 10.57 -7.15
CA ASN A 125 -13.03 11.44 -6.71
C ASN A 125 -11.63 10.97 -7.19
N LEU A 126 -11.52 9.79 -7.79
CA LEU A 126 -10.27 9.34 -8.40
C LEU A 126 -9.90 10.22 -9.61
N LYS A 127 -8.73 10.86 -9.53
CA LYS A 127 -8.13 11.59 -10.66
C LYS A 127 -7.23 10.68 -11.49
N SER A 128 -6.37 9.88 -10.84
CA SER A 128 -5.51 8.95 -11.53
C SER A 128 -5.08 7.78 -10.65
N LEU A 129 -4.92 6.62 -11.29
CA LEU A 129 -4.30 5.43 -10.73
C LEU A 129 -3.20 4.96 -11.69
N LYS A 130 -1.97 4.86 -11.18
CA LYS A 130 -0.85 4.22 -11.87
C LYS A 130 -0.46 2.98 -11.09
N VAL A 131 -0.35 1.84 -11.76
CA VAL A 131 0.12 0.60 -11.15
C VAL A 131 1.36 0.10 -11.88
N GLU A 132 2.32 -0.39 -11.12
CA GLU A 132 3.58 -0.95 -11.61
C GLU A 132 3.85 -2.27 -10.88
N ALA A 133 4.46 -3.21 -11.59
CA ALA A 133 4.87 -4.50 -11.06
C ALA A 133 6.39 -4.66 -11.09
N SER A 134 6.93 -5.38 -10.12
CA SER A 134 8.33 -5.77 -10.06
C SER A 134 8.44 -7.27 -9.79
N TYR A 135 9.35 -7.93 -10.47
CA TYR A 135 9.64 -9.37 -10.36
C TYR A 135 10.99 -9.66 -9.72
N ASP A 136 11.67 -8.61 -9.23
CA ASP A 136 13.00 -8.67 -8.65
C ASP A 136 13.10 -7.93 -7.29
N GLY A 137 11.98 -7.90 -6.55
CA GLY A 137 11.90 -7.30 -5.22
C GLY A 137 11.93 -5.77 -5.22
N GLY A 138 11.46 -5.12 -6.27
CA GLY A 138 11.37 -3.66 -6.36
C GLY A 138 12.60 -2.98 -6.99
N LYS A 139 13.54 -3.74 -7.58
CA LYS A 139 14.72 -3.16 -8.24
C LYS A 139 14.38 -2.59 -9.62
N ARG A 140 13.52 -3.27 -10.37
CA ARG A 140 13.03 -2.82 -11.68
C ARG A 140 11.52 -2.84 -11.68
N TRP A 141 10.92 -1.84 -12.33
CA TRP A 141 9.48 -1.67 -12.39
C TRP A 141 9.01 -1.67 -13.84
N VAL A 142 7.95 -2.40 -14.09
CA VAL A 142 7.25 -2.41 -15.38
C VAL A 142 5.82 -1.91 -15.18
N PRO A 143 5.26 -1.15 -16.13
CA PRO A 143 3.86 -0.73 -16.05
C PRO A 143 2.93 -1.94 -15.94
N ALA A 144 1.92 -1.85 -15.07
CA ALA A 144 0.80 -2.77 -14.98
C ALA A 144 -0.47 -2.02 -15.44
N PRO A 145 -0.86 -2.14 -16.72
CA PRO A 145 -1.96 -1.36 -17.27
C PRO A 145 -3.27 -1.62 -16.53
N VAL A 146 -4.04 -0.55 -16.32
CA VAL A 146 -5.41 -0.62 -15.82
C VAL A 146 -6.37 -0.64 -16.99
N VAL A 147 -7.09 -1.76 -17.18
CA VAL A 147 -8.01 -1.98 -18.30
C VAL A 147 -9.34 -2.48 -17.76
N LEU A 148 -10.42 -1.79 -18.07
CA LEU A 148 -11.78 -2.18 -17.67
C LEU A 148 -11.91 -2.50 -16.17
N GLY A 149 -11.35 -1.64 -15.31
CA GLY A 149 -11.42 -1.82 -13.84
C GLY A 149 -10.56 -2.96 -13.30
N LYS A 150 -9.59 -3.46 -14.08
CA LYS A 150 -8.66 -4.52 -13.66
C LYS A 150 -7.22 -4.12 -13.97
N VAL A 151 -6.30 -4.56 -13.14
CA VAL A 151 -4.85 -4.43 -13.36
C VAL A 151 -4.35 -5.66 -14.11
N ALA A 152 -3.67 -5.44 -15.22
CA ALA A 152 -3.07 -6.51 -16.01
C ALA A 152 -1.60 -6.71 -15.62
N VAL A 153 -1.24 -7.92 -15.20
CA VAL A 153 0.14 -8.32 -14.89
C VAL A 153 0.45 -9.68 -15.51
N LEU A 154 1.71 -9.99 -15.65
CA LEU A 154 2.16 -11.36 -15.88
C LEU A 154 2.37 -12.03 -14.51
N ALA A 155 1.84 -13.23 -14.31
CA ALA A 155 2.09 -13.98 -13.09
C ALA A 155 3.59 -14.27 -12.93
N PRO A 156 4.16 -14.18 -11.73
CA PRO A 156 5.59 -14.41 -11.52
C PRO A 156 5.99 -15.86 -11.80
N ALA A 157 7.28 -16.10 -11.97
CA ALA A 157 7.82 -17.45 -12.13
C ALA A 157 7.49 -18.33 -10.90
N ALA A 158 7.48 -19.64 -11.08
CA ALA A 158 7.21 -20.58 -9.99
C ALA A 158 8.19 -20.35 -8.80
N GLY A 159 7.63 -20.26 -7.58
CA GLY A 159 8.38 -19.99 -6.36
C GLY A 159 8.89 -18.55 -6.20
N LYS A 160 8.52 -17.63 -7.10
CA LYS A 160 8.88 -16.21 -7.02
C LYS A 160 7.67 -15.36 -6.67
N GLY A 161 7.92 -14.25 -5.95
CA GLY A 161 6.92 -13.25 -5.62
C GLY A 161 6.81 -12.15 -6.68
N ILE A 162 5.69 -11.44 -6.64
CA ILE A 162 5.50 -10.18 -7.36
C ILE A 162 5.35 -9.04 -6.34
N THR A 163 6.03 -7.95 -6.59
CA THR A 163 5.85 -6.71 -5.84
C THR A 163 5.01 -5.75 -6.67
N LEU A 164 3.95 -5.22 -6.08
CA LEU A 164 3.04 -4.27 -6.73
C LEU A 164 3.21 -2.88 -6.11
N ARG A 165 3.23 -1.85 -6.95
CA ARG A 165 3.23 -0.46 -6.51
C ARG A 165 2.09 0.28 -7.16
N ALA A 166 1.30 1.00 -6.37
CA ALA A 166 0.26 1.88 -6.85
C ALA A 166 0.54 3.32 -6.44
N THR A 167 0.26 4.24 -7.35
CA THR A 167 0.19 5.67 -7.09
C THR A 167 -1.22 6.14 -7.41
N ILE A 168 -1.89 6.71 -6.42
CA ILE A 168 -3.28 7.17 -6.47
C ILE A 168 -3.25 8.68 -6.28
N VAL A 169 -3.99 9.42 -7.09
CA VAL A 169 -4.19 10.88 -6.91
C VAL A 169 -5.68 11.15 -6.95
N ASP A 170 -6.19 11.88 -5.96
CA ASP A 170 -7.57 12.35 -5.95
C ASP A 170 -7.73 13.68 -6.71
N ARG A 171 -8.97 14.15 -6.90
CA ARG A 171 -9.24 15.39 -7.64
C ARG A 171 -8.77 16.65 -6.91
N GLN A 172 -8.56 16.59 -5.59
CA GLN A 172 -8.01 17.67 -4.79
C GLN A 172 -6.48 17.74 -4.84
N GLY A 173 -5.83 16.71 -5.41
CA GLY A 173 -4.39 16.62 -5.55
C GLY A 173 -3.69 15.87 -4.41
N ASN A 174 -4.45 15.31 -3.46
CA ASN A 174 -3.84 14.42 -2.46
C ASN A 174 -3.32 13.15 -3.14
N ALA A 175 -2.14 12.71 -2.73
CA ALA A 175 -1.47 11.58 -3.35
C ALA A 175 -1.21 10.46 -2.34
N SER A 176 -1.38 9.22 -2.79
CA SER A 176 -1.05 8.02 -2.01
C SER A 176 -0.20 7.09 -2.85
N LYS A 177 0.90 6.60 -2.29
CA LYS A 177 1.79 5.64 -2.93
C LYS A 177 1.96 4.44 -2.02
N LEU A 178 1.56 3.26 -2.50
CA LEU A 178 1.61 2.02 -1.75
C LEU A 178 2.45 1.00 -2.49
N THR A 179 3.28 0.25 -1.75
CA THR A 179 4.08 -0.86 -2.30
C THR A 179 3.80 -2.11 -1.47
N PHE A 180 3.35 -3.16 -2.13
CA PHE A 180 3.06 -4.46 -1.54
C PHE A 180 4.13 -5.45 -1.99
N HIS A 181 5.04 -5.80 -1.09
CA HIS A 181 6.11 -6.75 -1.38
C HIS A 181 5.58 -8.18 -1.28
N ASP A 182 5.96 -9.00 -2.24
CA ASP A 182 5.52 -10.40 -2.34
C ASP A 182 4.00 -10.53 -2.23
N ALA A 183 3.27 -9.74 -3.03
CA ALA A 183 1.81 -9.69 -2.97
C ALA A 183 1.17 -11.08 -3.18
N PHE A 184 1.73 -11.89 -4.06
CA PHE A 184 1.42 -13.31 -4.27
C PHE A 184 2.58 -14.00 -5.00
N LEU A 185 2.56 -15.35 -5.04
CA LEU A 185 3.61 -16.17 -5.65
C LEU A 185 3.13 -16.85 -6.92
N GLY A 186 4.09 -17.24 -7.79
CA GLY A 186 3.87 -18.17 -8.88
C GLY A 186 3.97 -19.64 -8.43
N ARG A 187 3.20 -20.55 -9.06
CA ARG A 187 3.30 -22.02 -8.88
C ARG A 187 3.30 -22.74 -10.20
#